data_a3981dfd8882a9cc745b0b681fcb9bdc
#
_entry.id   a3981dfd8882a9cc745b0b681fcb9bdc
#
_cell.length_a   1.000
_cell.length_b   1.000
_cell.length_c   1.000
_cell.angle_alpha   90.00
_cell.angle_beta   90.00
_cell.angle_gamma   90.00
#
_symmetry.space_group_name_H-M   'P 1'
#
loop_
_entity.id
_entity.type
_entity.pdbx_description
1 polymer ?
#
loop_
_entity_poly.entity_id
_entity_poly.type
_entity_poly.pdbx_seq_one_letter_code
_entity_poly.pdbx_strand_id
1 'polypeptide(L)'
;MKKHYQHLHIWMTRKFKWGEHDCMLSIANYLWDVTGKDPAEEYRGMYDDRLSCARLTRFHKDPVGLFRRCVENIGLVETDNAKAGDVGVIDILQPSGPVTIGAIYLGKNWAAQAESGLVISPVFKVHAAWSVS
;
A
#
# COMPACT_ATOMS: atom_id res chain seq x y z
N MET A 1 13.94 9.45 -12.83
CA MET A 1 13.36 9.33 -11.46
C MET A 1 12.95 7.88 -11.21
N LYS A 2 13.24 7.35 -10.04
CA LYS A 2 12.83 6.00 -9.69
C LYS A 2 11.31 5.89 -9.59
N LYS A 3 10.76 4.73 -9.96
CA LYS A 3 9.31 4.50 -10.04
C LYS A 3 8.58 4.81 -8.74
N HIS A 4 9.16 4.42 -7.58
CA HIS A 4 8.47 4.68 -6.32
C HIS A 4 8.35 6.18 -6.04
N TYR A 5 9.33 7.00 -6.40
CA TYR A 5 9.21 8.45 -6.26
C TYR A 5 8.19 9.05 -7.22
N GLN A 6 8.10 8.51 -8.45
CA GLN A 6 7.08 8.94 -9.40
C GLN A 6 5.68 8.75 -8.81
N HIS A 7 5.45 7.62 -8.17
CA HIS A 7 4.14 7.32 -7.55
C HIS A 7 3.88 8.21 -6.34
N LEU A 8 4.90 8.54 -5.54
CA LEU A 8 4.72 9.51 -4.45
C LEU A 8 4.27 10.87 -4.99
N HIS A 9 4.84 11.34 -6.09
CA HIS A 9 4.39 12.58 -6.74
C HIS A 9 2.92 12.50 -7.16
N ILE A 10 2.50 11.37 -7.72
CA ILE A 10 1.10 11.16 -8.09
C ILE A 10 0.21 11.26 -6.83
N TRP A 11 0.62 10.63 -5.73
CA TRP A 11 -0.14 10.66 -4.48
C TRP A 11 -0.26 12.08 -3.90
N MET A 12 0.73 12.92 -4.11
CA MET A 12 0.70 14.30 -3.65
C MET A 12 -0.33 15.15 -4.40
N THR A 13 -0.58 14.84 -5.67
CA THR A 13 -1.43 15.67 -6.54
C THR A 13 -2.81 15.08 -6.80
N ARG A 14 -2.97 13.78 -6.62
CA ARG A 14 -4.23 13.08 -6.85
C ARG A 14 -4.97 12.90 -5.54
N LYS A 15 -6.25 13.27 -5.51
CA LYS A 15 -7.07 13.06 -4.33
C LYS A 15 -7.31 11.58 -4.08
N PHE A 16 -7.26 11.21 -2.81
CA PHE A 16 -7.67 9.88 -2.37
C PHE A 16 -9.09 9.57 -2.86
N LYS A 17 -9.30 8.37 -3.40
CA LYS A 17 -10.61 7.94 -3.88
C LYS A 17 -10.78 6.45 -3.68
N TRP A 18 -11.75 6.08 -2.87
CA TRP A 18 -12.05 4.68 -2.60
C TRP A 18 -12.34 3.91 -3.89
N GLY A 19 -11.72 2.74 -4.06
CA GLY A 19 -11.91 1.86 -5.21
C GLY A 19 -11.06 2.19 -6.43
N GLU A 20 -10.32 3.30 -6.41
CA GLU A 20 -9.47 3.71 -7.55
C GLU A 20 -8.05 4.02 -7.10
N HIS A 21 -7.87 4.91 -6.15
CA HIS A 21 -6.55 5.27 -5.61
C HIS A 21 -6.68 5.60 -4.13
N ASP A 22 -7.02 4.59 -3.37
CA ASP A 22 -7.03 4.59 -1.91
C ASP A 22 -5.69 4.08 -1.38
N CYS A 23 -5.63 3.85 -0.06
CA CYS A 23 -4.39 3.46 0.60
C CYS A 23 -3.78 2.17 0.04
N MET A 24 -4.60 1.21 -0.38
CA MET A 24 -4.11 -0.08 -0.89
C MET A 24 -3.97 -0.06 -2.41
N LEU A 25 -4.92 0.55 -3.12
CA LEU A 25 -4.86 0.60 -4.57
C LEU A 25 -3.75 1.51 -5.08
N SER A 26 -3.33 2.51 -4.30
CA SER A 26 -2.16 3.32 -4.63
C SER A 26 -0.88 2.47 -4.64
N ILE A 27 -0.74 1.54 -3.69
CA ILE A 27 0.36 0.57 -3.70
C ILE A 27 0.21 -0.37 -4.90
N ALA A 28 -1.00 -0.85 -5.18
CA ALA A 28 -1.26 -1.72 -6.32
C ALA A 28 -0.92 -1.04 -7.65
N ASN A 29 -1.23 0.25 -7.78
CA ASN A 29 -0.87 1.03 -8.97
C ASN A 29 0.65 1.06 -9.18
N TYR A 30 1.39 1.27 -8.09
CA TYR A 30 2.85 1.24 -8.12
C TYR A 30 3.36 -0.15 -8.55
N LEU A 31 2.86 -1.20 -7.93
CA LEU A 31 3.29 -2.57 -8.25
C LEU A 31 2.93 -2.95 -9.69
N TRP A 32 1.76 -2.54 -10.17
CA TRP A 32 1.36 -2.78 -11.56
C TRP A 32 2.34 -2.12 -12.53
N ASP A 33 2.76 -0.88 -12.22
CA ASP A 33 3.71 -0.14 -13.05
C ASP A 33 5.09 -0.83 -13.08
N VAL A 34 5.61 -1.27 -11.94
CA VAL A 34 6.97 -1.83 -11.86
C VAL A 34 7.05 -3.31 -12.23
N THR A 35 5.97 -4.08 -12.05
CA THR A 35 5.99 -5.53 -12.33
C THR A 35 5.27 -5.91 -13.60
N GLY A 36 4.44 -5.04 -14.15
CA GLY A 36 3.57 -5.35 -15.28
C GLY A 36 2.35 -6.19 -14.91
N LYS A 37 2.17 -6.51 -13.63
CA LYS A 37 1.05 -7.33 -13.14
C LYS A 37 0.29 -6.57 -12.07
N ASP A 38 -1.05 -6.63 -12.13
CA ASP A 38 -1.92 -5.94 -11.18
C ASP A 38 -2.27 -6.84 -10.00
N PRO A 39 -1.78 -6.55 -8.79
CA PRO A 39 -2.08 -7.38 -7.62
C PRO A 39 -3.52 -7.22 -7.11
N ALA A 40 -4.25 -6.21 -7.58
CA ALA A 40 -5.58 -5.88 -7.07
C ALA A 40 -6.65 -5.85 -8.15
N GLU A 41 -6.42 -6.55 -9.26
CA GLU A 41 -7.33 -6.55 -10.42
C GLU A 41 -8.79 -6.84 -10.01
N GLU A 42 -9.00 -7.78 -9.10
CA GLU A 42 -10.34 -8.19 -8.67
C GLU A 42 -11.03 -7.17 -7.77
N TYR A 43 -10.32 -6.17 -7.26
CA TYR A 43 -10.87 -5.19 -6.32
C TYR A 43 -11.14 -3.83 -6.95
N ARG A 44 -10.53 -3.51 -8.09
CA ARG A 44 -10.64 -2.18 -8.68
C ARG A 44 -12.05 -1.86 -9.09
N GLY A 45 -12.56 -0.71 -8.62
CA GLY A 45 -13.91 -0.25 -8.95
C GLY A 45 -15.02 -1.04 -8.28
N MET A 46 -14.69 -1.99 -7.39
CA MET A 46 -15.68 -2.87 -6.76
C MET A 46 -16.23 -2.31 -5.45
N TYR A 47 -15.70 -1.21 -4.99
CA TYR A 47 -16.20 -0.49 -3.81
C TYR A 47 -15.92 1.00 -4.02
N ASP A 48 -16.62 1.85 -3.30
CA ASP A 48 -16.55 3.31 -3.47
C ASP A 48 -16.53 4.09 -2.16
N ASP A 49 -16.52 3.41 -1.01
CA ASP A 49 -16.38 4.02 0.30
C ASP A 49 -15.70 3.08 1.28
N ARG A 50 -15.44 3.59 2.50
CA ARG A 50 -14.76 2.79 3.53
C ARG A 50 -15.55 1.53 3.88
N LEU A 51 -16.86 1.65 4.04
CA LEU A 51 -17.69 0.54 4.48
C LEU A 51 -17.76 -0.58 3.43
N SER A 52 -17.98 -0.22 2.16
CA SER A 52 -18.01 -1.22 1.10
C SER A 52 -16.63 -1.85 0.88
N CYS A 53 -15.56 -1.08 1.05
CA CYS A 53 -14.21 -1.62 1.03
C CYS A 53 -14.01 -2.66 2.14
N ALA A 54 -14.40 -2.34 3.37
CA ALA A 54 -14.27 -3.24 4.51
C ALA A 54 -15.08 -4.52 4.30
N ARG A 55 -16.29 -4.40 3.75
CA ARG A 55 -17.16 -5.56 3.47
C ARG A 55 -16.56 -6.49 2.41
N LEU A 56 -16.01 -5.91 1.35
CA LEU A 56 -15.47 -6.69 0.23
C LEU A 56 -14.12 -7.29 0.56
N THR A 57 -13.19 -6.48 1.07
CA THR A 57 -11.80 -6.90 1.22
C THR A 57 -11.50 -7.51 2.57
N ARG A 58 -12.25 -7.12 3.60
CA ARG A 58 -12.04 -7.49 4.99
C ARG A 58 -10.61 -7.16 5.47
N PHE A 59 -10.03 -6.14 4.89
CA PHE A 59 -8.66 -5.70 5.20
C PHE A 59 -8.48 -5.44 6.69
N HIS A 60 -9.49 -4.85 7.34
CA HIS A 60 -9.47 -4.56 8.76
C HIS A 60 -9.38 -5.82 9.64
N LYS A 61 -9.76 -7.00 9.12
CA LYS A 61 -9.71 -8.27 9.84
C LYS A 61 -8.34 -8.94 9.72
N ASP A 62 -7.75 -8.92 8.53
CA ASP A 62 -6.48 -9.57 8.26
C ASP A 62 -5.70 -8.79 7.18
N PRO A 63 -5.14 -7.62 7.55
CA PRO A 63 -4.45 -6.78 6.57
C PRO A 63 -3.23 -7.47 5.97
N VAL A 64 -2.45 -8.18 6.79
CA VAL A 64 -1.24 -8.86 6.31
C VAL A 64 -1.60 -9.99 5.35
N GLY A 65 -2.60 -10.81 5.70
CA GLY A 65 -3.03 -11.92 4.86
C GLY A 65 -3.57 -11.48 3.52
N LEU A 66 -4.38 -10.41 3.50
CA LEU A 66 -4.90 -9.87 2.24
C LEU A 66 -3.77 -9.33 1.36
N PHE A 67 -2.90 -8.52 1.94
CA PHE A 67 -1.76 -7.95 1.22
C PHE A 67 -0.86 -9.06 0.68
N ARG A 68 -0.55 -10.06 1.52
CA ARG A 68 0.27 -11.22 1.13
C ARG A 68 -0.30 -11.94 -0.08
N ARG A 69 -1.59 -12.26 -0.06
CA ARG A 69 -2.23 -12.96 -1.18
C ARG A 69 -2.09 -12.17 -2.48
N CYS A 70 -2.33 -10.87 -2.41
CA CYS A 70 -2.28 -10.02 -3.60
C CYS A 70 -0.86 -9.91 -4.17
N VAL A 71 0.15 -9.65 -3.34
CA VAL A 71 1.51 -9.41 -3.83
C VAL A 71 2.24 -10.70 -4.18
N GLU A 72 1.98 -11.80 -3.46
CA GLU A 72 2.60 -13.07 -3.78
C GLU A 72 2.00 -13.68 -5.04
N ASN A 73 0.74 -13.35 -5.34
CA ASN A 73 0.10 -13.77 -6.59
C ASN A 73 0.78 -13.17 -7.83
N ILE A 74 1.45 -12.05 -7.70
CA ILE A 74 2.23 -11.44 -8.79
C ILE A 74 3.73 -11.71 -8.67
N GLY A 75 4.14 -12.60 -7.78
CA GLY A 75 5.50 -13.11 -7.71
C GLY A 75 6.43 -12.43 -6.71
N LEU A 76 5.92 -11.54 -5.85
CA LEU A 76 6.75 -10.93 -4.83
C LEU A 76 7.10 -11.93 -3.74
N VAL A 77 8.30 -11.78 -3.17
CA VAL A 77 8.81 -12.67 -2.12
C VAL A 77 8.96 -11.86 -0.83
N GLU A 78 8.47 -12.41 0.26
CA GLU A 78 8.55 -11.77 1.57
C GLU A 78 10.02 -11.60 1.98
N THR A 79 10.33 -10.47 2.61
CA THR A 79 11.70 -10.15 3.06
C THR A 79 11.66 -9.58 4.48
N ASP A 80 12.70 -9.85 5.26
CA ASP A 80 12.94 -9.20 6.53
C ASP A 80 13.99 -8.08 6.42
N ASN A 81 14.43 -7.80 5.20
CA ASN A 81 15.45 -6.79 4.90
C ASN A 81 15.04 -5.93 3.71
N ALA A 82 14.01 -5.10 3.91
CA ALA A 82 13.45 -4.25 2.88
C ALA A 82 14.49 -3.25 2.35
N LYS A 83 14.41 -3.00 1.05
CA LYS A 83 15.23 -2.00 0.35
C LYS A 83 14.31 -0.93 -0.22
N ALA A 84 14.86 0.25 -0.52
CA ALA A 84 14.10 1.34 -1.11
C ALA A 84 13.33 0.86 -2.34
N GLY A 85 12.03 1.11 -2.37
CA GLY A 85 11.14 0.64 -3.42
C GLY A 85 10.37 -0.63 -3.08
N ASP A 86 10.74 -1.33 -2.02
CA ASP A 86 9.98 -2.49 -1.54
C ASP A 86 8.69 -2.04 -0.86
N VAL A 87 7.75 -2.95 -0.70
CA VAL A 87 6.42 -2.65 -0.14
C VAL A 87 6.18 -3.46 1.11
N GLY A 88 5.26 -2.97 1.94
CA GLY A 88 4.93 -3.68 3.17
C GLY A 88 3.62 -3.23 3.78
N VAL A 89 3.27 -3.91 4.86
CA VAL A 89 2.15 -3.55 5.74
C VAL A 89 2.73 -3.05 7.04
N ILE A 90 2.40 -1.83 7.39
CA ILE A 90 2.98 -1.14 8.56
C ILE A 90 1.87 -0.51 9.40
N ASP A 91 2.20 -0.18 10.64
CA ASP A 91 1.38 0.71 11.46
C ASP A 91 2.01 2.09 11.43
N ILE A 92 1.18 3.09 11.18
CA ILE A 92 1.54 4.50 11.33
C ILE A 92 0.70 5.11 12.44
N LEU A 93 1.23 6.13 13.10
CA LEU A 93 0.51 6.82 14.16
C LEU A 93 -0.24 8.01 13.57
N GLN A 94 -1.56 7.98 13.71
CA GLN A 94 -2.46 9.06 13.32
C GLN A 94 -3.06 9.69 14.58
N PRO A 95 -3.65 10.89 14.48
CA PRO A 95 -4.28 11.52 15.67
C PRO A 95 -5.32 10.64 16.34
N SER A 96 -6.00 9.78 15.57
CA SER A 96 -7.01 8.84 16.09
C SER A 96 -6.41 7.54 16.64
N GLY A 97 -5.09 7.38 16.59
CA GLY A 97 -4.39 6.18 17.03
C GLY A 97 -3.65 5.47 15.89
N PRO A 98 -3.06 4.30 16.16
CA PRO A 98 -2.35 3.53 15.14
C PRO A 98 -3.28 3.07 14.02
N VAL A 99 -2.80 3.13 12.78
CA VAL A 99 -3.52 2.65 11.59
C VAL A 99 -2.61 1.71 10.83
N THR A 100 -3.15 0.53 10.48
CA THR A 100 -2.44 -0.45 9.66
C THR A 100 -2.69 -0.14 8.20
N ILE A 101 -1.64 -0.03 7.41
CA ILE A 101 -1.72 0.45 6.04
C ILE A 101 -0.60 -0.14 5.19
N GLY A 102 -0.85 -0.28 3.89
CA GLY A 102 0.20 -0.60 2.93
C GLY A 102 1.10 0.61 2.67
N ALA A 103 2.38 0.37 2.43
CA ALA A 103 3.35 1.45 2.26
C ALA A 103 4.52 1.02 1.37
N ILE A 104 5.25 2.03 0.88
CA ILE A 104 6.49 1.83 0.14
C ILE A 104 7.65 2.25 1.04
N TYR A 105 8.68 1.40 1.13
CA TYR A 105 9.89 1.72 1.88
C TYR A 105 10.80 2.64 1.06
N LEU A 106 11.30 3.70 1.69
CA LEU A 106 12.13 4.70 1.02
C LEU A 106 13.62 4.57 1.37
N GLY A 107 13.99 3.53 2.10
CA GLY A 107 15.37 3.33 2.57
C GLY A 107 15.58 3.75 4.02
N LYS A 108 14.71 4.60 4.56
CA LYS A 108 14.73 5.03 5.96
C LYS A 108 13.32 5.19 6.51
N ASN A 109 12.47 5.87 5.76
CA ASN A 109 11.07 6.09 6.13
C ASN A 109 10.16 5.28 5.21
N TRP A 110 8.88 5.21 5.60
CA TRP A 110 7.83 4.57 4.80
C TRP A 110 6.85 5.63 4.31
N ALA A 111 6.37 5.45 3.08
CA ALA A 111 5.40 6.34 2.45
C ALA A 111 4.08 5.61 2.23
N ALA A 112 2.98 6.24 2.61
CA ALA A 112 1.64 5.69 2.47
C ALA A 112 0.67 6.73 1.92
N GLN A 113 -0.36 6.28 1.22
CA GLN A 113 -1.47 7.11 0.76
C GLN A 113 -2.60 7.00 1.76
N ALA A 114 -2.78 8.01 2.60
CA ALA A 114 -3.88 8.09 3.56
C ALA A 114 -5.01 8.94 2.98
N GLU A 115 -6.17 8.95 3.64
CA GLU A 115 -7.29 9.79 3.20
C GLU A 115 -6.91 11.27 3.16
N SER A 116 -6.05 11.70 4.07
CA SER A 116 -5.56 13.09 4.16
C SER A 116 -4.49 13.41 3.11
N GLY A 117 -3.96 12.42 2.40
CA GLY A 117 -2.91 12.60 1.41
C GLY A 117 -1.69 11.72 1.69
N LEU A 118 -0.56 12.10 1.08
CA LEU A 118 0.70 11.40 1.28
C LEU A 118 1.21 11.56 2.71
N VAL A 119 1.55 10.45 3.34
CA VAL A 119 2.18 10.41 4.66
C VAL A 119 3.55 9.77 4.52
N ILE A 120 4.60 10.47 4.96
CA ILE A 120 5.95 9.92 5.06
C ILE A 120 6.29 9.90 6.55
N SER A 121 6.56 8.71 7.07
CA SER A 121 6.70 8.54 8.51
C SER A 121 7.83 7.57 8.85
N PRO A 122 8.54 7.80 9.98
CA PRO A 122 9.27 6.71 10.62
C PRO A 122 8.24 5.65 11.00
N VAL A 123 8.63 4.41 10.89
CA VAL A 123 7.69 3.32 11.16
C VAL A 123 7.41 3.21 12.64
N PHE A 124 6.12 3.02 12.98
CA PHE A 124 5.71 2.63 14.32
C PHE A 124 5.88 1.10 14.50
N LYS A 125 5.47 0.33 13.48
CA LYS A 125 5.65 -1.12 13.45
C LYS A 125 5.59 -1.63 12.01
N VAL A 126 6.49 -2.53 11.62
CA VAL A 126 6.41 -3.25 10.35
C VAL A 126 5.83 -4.63 10.64
N HIS A 127 4.69 -4.94 10.02
CA HIS A 127 4.08 -6.28 10.14
C HIS A 127 4.75 -7.27 9.20
N ALA A 128 4.97 -6.87 7.96
CA ALA A 128 5.61 -7.69 6.93
C ALA A 128 6.02 -6.81 5.76
N ALA A 129 7.01 -7.27 4.99
CA ALA A 129 7.48 -6.57 3.79
C ALA A 129 7.79 -7.56 2.68
N TRP A 130 7.74 -7.10 1.43
CA TRP A 130 8.01 -7.92 0.26
C TRP A 130 8.97 -7.21 -0.68
N SER A 131 9.88 -7.99 -1.25
CA SER A 131 10.84 -7.50 -2.23
C SER A 131 10.19 -7.34 -3.58
N VAL A 132 10.40 -6.19 -4.21
CA VAL A 132 9.88 -5.85 -5.54
C VAL A 132 10.86 -6.22 -6.64
N SER A 133 12.13 -6.36 -6.31
CA SER A 133 13.18 -6.70 -7.29
C SER A 133 13.62 -8.15 -7.24
#